data_a853c7640da2b1f41f951dda50de03cb
#
_entry.id   a853c7640da2b1f41f951dda50de03cb
#
_cell.length_a   1.000
_cell.length_b   1.000
_cell.length_c   1.000
_cell.angle_alpha   90.00
_cell.angle_beta   90.00
_cell.angle_gamma   90.00
#
_symmetry.space_group_name_H-M   'P 1'
#
loop_
_entity.id
_entity.type
_entity.pdbx_description
1 polymer ?
#
loop_
_entity_poly.entity_id
_entity_poly.type
_entity_poly.pdbx_seq_one_letter_code
_entity_poly.pdbx_strand_id
1 'polypeptide(L)'
;MTALVQQMRSQLAERNIPLETFLSQSGRDEALLRSQIELEVALEKLVSPRVTKAALESLFADRRRELDGTRLRASHIVLRPDLARGADAVPEMIRKADAIRREILTGTITFEEAAKKYSAGPSRRQGGDVGYFPRQGPMDETFSREAFKLAKGDVSKPFVSPFGVHIVTITDIQPGNASFETVRPQLEKMLAQQAIREILASCRRETPVRFAAGVPHFDPAIPVGDAGPRRIVLSGDEAAEPAAAD
;
A
#
# COMPACT_ATOMS: atom_id res chain seq x y z
N MET A 1 32.35 4.40 -7.93
CA MET A 1 32.29 3.11 -7.22
C MET A 1 33.36 2.96 -6.15
N THR A 2 34.64 3.05 -6.48
CA THR A 2 35.74 2.96 -5.52
C THR A 2 35.62 3.97 -4.35
N ALA A 3 35.09 5.17 -4.62
CA ALA A 3 34.92 6.22 -3.60
C ALA A 3 33.85 5.82 -2.53
N LEU A 4 32.73 5.22 -2.89
CA LEU A 4 31.68 4.79 -1.95
C LEU A 4 32.15 3.65 -1.04
N VAL A 5 32.84 2.66 -1.60
CA VAL A 5 33.46 1.58 -0.80
C VAL A 5 34.52 2.15 0.14
N GLN A 6 35.30 3.10 -0.33
CA GLN A 6 36.34 3.77 0.47
C GLN A 6 35.68 4.59 1.61
N GLN A 7 34.62 5.33 1.31
CA GLN A 7 33.86 6.07 2.33
C GLN A 7 33.28 5.15 3.40
N MET A 8 32.72 4.01 3.01
CA MET A 8 32.21 3.01 3.95
C MET A 8 33.36 2.44 4.80
N ARG A 9 34.52 2.12 4.20
CA ARG A 9 35.71 1.69 4.95
C ARG A 9 36.12 2.73 5.99
N SER A 10 36.14 4.02 5.62
CA SER A 10 36.49 5.12 6.54
C SER A 10 35.49 5.22 7.70
N GLN A 11 34.18 5.15 7.42
CA GLN A 11 33.13 5.20 8.46
C GLN A 11 33.20 4.01 9.42
N LEU A 12 33.51 2.81 8.90
CA LEU A 12 33.70 1.62 9.74
C LEU A 12 34.99 1.71 10.55
N ALA A 13 36.06 2.25 9.98
CA ALA A 13 37.34 2.48 10.67
C ALA A 13 37.18 3.45 11.85
N GLU A 14 36.40 4.53 11.71
CA GLU A 14 36.06 5.44 12.81
C GLU A 14 35.36 4.74 13.99
N ARG A 15 34.69 3.62 13.71
CA ARG A 15 34.03 2.78 14.72
C ARG A 15 34.87 1.59 15.17
N ASN A 16 36.14 1.52 14.74
CA ASN A 16 37.04 0.37 14.97
C ASN A 16 36.50 -0.98 14.49
N ILE A 17 35.70 -0.97 13.40
CA ILE A 17 35.14 -2.20 12.80
C ILE A 17 35.84 -2.45 11.48
N PRO A 18 36.66 -3.51 11.33
CA PRO A 18 37.21 -3.90 10.03
C PRO A 18 36.09 -4.25 9.04
N LEU A 19 36.22 -3.83 7.77
CA LEU A 19 35.24 -4.13 6.74
C LEU A 19 34.98 -5.63 6.62
N GLU A 20 36.02 -6.45 6.68
CA GLU A 20 35.94 -7.91 6.61
C GLU A 20 35.10 -8.49 7.76
N THR A 21 35.27 -7.97 8.97
CA THR A 21 34.46 -8.37 10.13
C THR A 21 33.00 -7.97 9.94
N PHE A 22 32.71 -6.77 9.44
CA PHE A 22 31.37 -6.32 9.13
C PHE A 22 30.69 -7.18 8.06
N LEU A 23 31.42 -7.52 7.00
CA LEU A 23 30.91 -8.35 5.91
C LEU A 23 30.64 -9.78 6.37
N SER A 24 31.57 -10.40 7.12
CA SER A 24 31.41 -11.77 7.63
C SER A 24 30.24 -11.88 8.61
N GLN A 25 30.06 -10.90 9.51
CA GLN A 25 28.90 -10.87 10.43
C GLN A 25 27.56 -10.71 9.72
N SER A 26 27.53 -10.05 8.56
CA SER A 26 26.33 -9.87 7.74
C SER A 26 26.12 -10.98 6.71
N GLY A 27 26.98 -12.00 6.66
CA GLY A 27 26.91 -13.09 5.68
C GLY A 27 27.17 -12.61 4.24
N ARG A 28 27.92 -11.52 4.07
CA ARG A 28 28.21 -10.89 2.78
C ARG A 28 29.70 -11.01 2.47
N ASP A 29 30.01 -11.05 1.19
CA ASP A 29 31.36 -10.87 0.68
C ASP A 29 31.52 -9.49 0.01
N GLU A 30 32.75 -9.12 -0.32
CA GLU A 30 33.03 -7.83 -0.98
C GLU A 30 32.42 -7.75 -2.40
N ALA A 31 32.27 -8.88 -3.10
CA ALA A 31 31.69 -8.91 -4.43
C ALA A 31 30.18 -8.61 -4.38
N LEU A 32 29.48 -9.19 -3.40
CA LEU A 32 28.07 -8.90 -3.17
C LEU A 32 27.86 -7.44 -2.75
N LEU A 33 28.72 -6.90 -1.86
CA LEU A 33 28.68 -5.51 -1.49
C LEU A 33 28.86 -4.58 -2.71
N ARG A 34 29.84 -4.87 -3.58
CA ARG A 34 30.06 -4.11 -4.82
C ARG A 34 28.83 -4.15 -5.72
N SER A 35 28.25 -5.33 -5.95
CA SER A 35 27.05 -5.47 -6.78
C SER A 35 25.86 -4.68 -6.21
N GLN A 36 25.70 -4.64 -4.88
CA GLN A 36 24.65 -3.84 -4.24
C GLN A 36 24.88 -2.33 -4.45
N ILE A 37 26.12 -1.86 -4.27
CA ILE A 37 26.44 -0.44 -4.50
C ILE A 37 26.28 -0.08 -5.99
N GLU A 38 26.66 -0.95 -6.92
CA GLU A 38 26.45 -0.74 -8.36
C GLU A 38 24.98 -0.59 -8.70
N LEU A 39 24.15 -1.46 -8.15
CA LEU A 39 22.69 -1.40 -8.33
C LEU A 39 22.12 -0.10 -7.74
N GLU A 40 22.53 0.28 -6.53
CA GLU A 40 22.08 1.51 -5.87
C GLU A 40 22.44 2.76 -6.69
N VAL A 41 23.69 2.87 -7.14
CA VAL A 41 24.14 3.97 -8.00
C VAL A 41 23.42 3.97 -9.35
N ALA A 42 23.17 2.81 -9.94
CA ALA A 42 22.43 2.70 -11.19
C ALA A 42 20.96 3.16 -11.01
N LEU A 43 20.31 2.71 -9.93
CA LEU A 43 18.94 3.14 -9.60
C LEU A 43 18.88 4.64 -9.32
N GLU A 44 19.82 5.19 -8.55
CA GLU A 44 19.89 6.63 -8.28
C GLU A 44 19.97 7.44 -9.58
N LYS A 45 20.84 7.07 -10.51
CA LYS A 45 20.96 7.71 -11.83
C LYS A 45 19.66 7.65 -12.64
N LEU A 46 18.88 6.59 -12.53
CA LEU A 46 17.62 6.42 -13.24
C LEU A 46 16.47 7.16 -12.56
N VAL A 47 16.51 7.29 -11.24
CA VAL A 47 15.46 7.87 -10.41
C VAL A 47 15.62 9.40 -10.28
N SER A 48 16.84 9.88 -10.07
CA SER A 48 17.14 11.30 -9.80
C SER A 48 16.53 12.25 -10.83
N PRO A 49 16.59 12.01 -12.16
CA PRO A 49 15.96 12.90 -13.14
C PRO A 49 14.42 12.97 -13.05
N ARG A 50 13.78 12.04 -12.36
CA ARG A 50 12.32 11.99 -12.17
C ARG A 50 11.88 12.69 -10.89
N VAL A 51 12.77 12.87 -9.91
CA VAL A 51 12.51 13.55 -8.64
C VAL A 51 12.85 15.02 -8.77
N THR A 52 12.08 15.75 -9.57
CA THR A 52 12.25 17.19 -9.79
C THR A 52 11.38 17.99 -8.82
N LYS A 53 11.76 19.25 -8.58
CA LYS A 53 10.97 20.18 -7.76
C LYS A 53 9.52 20.29 -8.27
N ALA A 54 9.34 20.42 -9.58
CA ALA A 54 8.02 20.50 -10.18
C ALA A 54 7.17 19.22 -9.93
N ALA A 55 7.78 18.04 -10.04
CA ALA A 55 7.10 16.78 -9.75
C ALA A 55 6.73 16.64 -8.27
N LEU A 56 7.59 17.11 -7.36
CA LEU A 56 7.32 17.15 -5.93
C LEU A 56 6.17 18.11 -5.58
N GLU A 57 6.17 19.32 -6.17
CA GLU A 57 5.11 20.30 -5.98
C GLU A 57 3.76 19.78 -6.52
N SER A 58 3.75 19.13 -7.70
CA SER A 58 2.55 18.50 -8.26
C SER A 58 2.03 17.38 -7.34
N LEU A 59 2.92 16.48 -6.90
CA LEU A 59 2.54 15.39 -5.98
C LEU A 59 1.97 15.94 -4.65
N PHE A 60 2.55 17.03 -4.12
CA PHE A 60 2.03 17.66 -2.92
C PHE A 60 0.65 18.29 -3.13
N ALA A 61 0.45 18.97 -4.26
CA ALA A 61 -0.86 19.55 -4.59
C ALA A 61 -1.94 18.47 -4.71
N ASP A 62 -1.64 17.39 -5.43
CA ASP A 62 -2.57 16.28 -5.67
C ASP A 62 -2.92 15.51 -4.40
N ARG A 63 -1.96 15.38 -3.47
CA ARG A 63 -2.09 14.57 -2.25
C ARG A 63 -2.00 15.39 -0.96
N ARG A 64 -2.23 16.69 -1.06
CA ARG A 64 -2.06 17.62 0.06
C ARG A 64 -2.74 17.13 1.33
N ARG A 65 -4.02 16.78 1.23
CA ARG A 65 -4.83 16.31 2.36
C ARG A 65 -4.28 15.04 3.05
N GLU A 66 -3.53 14.22 2.32
CA GLU A 66 -2.90 13.01 2.87
C GLU A 66 -1.58 13.32 3.59
N LEU A 67 -0.96 14.46 3.28
CA LEU A 67 0.43 14.77 3.65
C LEU A 67 0.54 15.96 4.59
N ASP A 68 -0.42 16.87 4.59
CA ASP A 68 -0.35 18.13 5.34
C ASP A 68 -0.71 18.00 6.83
N GLY A 69 -0.98 16.78 7.32
CA GLY A 69 -1.39 16.54 8.69
C GLY A 69 -2.90 16.63 8.91
N THR A 70 -3.70 16.68 7.85
CA THR A 70 -5.16 16.61 7.93
C THR A 70 -5.60 15.37 8.72
N ARG A 71 -6.61 15.56 9.57
CA ARG A 71 -7.28 14.50 10.32
C ARG A 71 -8.74 14.44 9.92
N LEU A 72 -9.24 13.23 9.71
CA LEU A 72 -10.65 12.97 9.42
C LEU A 72 -11.34 12.40 10.64
N ARG A 73 -12.59 12.83 10.87
CA ARG A 73 -13.51 12.10 11.73
C ARG A 73 -14.47 11.32 10.84
N ALA A 74 -14.64 10.04 11.13
CA ALA A 74 -15.50 9.20 10.34
C ALA A 74 -16.40 8.31 11.19
N SER A 75 -17.51 7.89 10.59
CA SER A 75 -18.27 6.76 11.06
C SER A 75 -18.16 5.61 10.07
N HIS A 76 -18.15 4.37 10.54
CA HIS A 76 -18.07 3.20 9.68
C HIS A 76 -19.09 2.11 10.04
N ILE A 77 -19.46 1.35 9.03
CA ILE A 77 -20.18 0.09 9.15
C ILE A 77 -19.24 -0.98 8.66
N VAL A 78 -18.98 -2.02 9.46
CA VAL A 78 -18.21 -3.19 9.05
C VAL A 78 -19.08 -4.42 9.10
N LEU A 79 -19.12 -5.15 7.98
CA LEU A 79 -19.78 -6.45 7.86
C LEU A 79 -18.70 -7.53 7.82
N ARG A 80 -18.83 -8.54 8.67
CA ARG A 80 -17.91 -9.67 8.71
C ARG A 80 -18.45 -10.81 7.88
N PRO A 81 -17.76 -11.25 6.82
CA PRO A 81 -18.15 -12.41 6.07
C PRO A 81 -17.99 -13.68 6.93
N ASP A 82 -18.92 -14.60 6.82
CA ASP A 82 -18.78 -15.94 7.36
C ASP A 82 -17.94 -16.78 6.38
N LEU A 83 -16.65 -16.88 6.65
CA LEU A 83 -15.71 -17.58 5.77
C LEU A 83 -15.98 -19.09 5.67
N ALA A 84 -16.76 -19.67 6.59
CA ALA A 84 -17.20 -21.06 6.47
C ALA A 84 -18.12 -21.29 5.26
N ARG A 85 -18.70 -20.22 4.70
CA ARG A 85 -19.53 -20.25 3.48
C ARG A 85 -18.71 -20.27 2.18
N GLY A 86 -17.36 -20.30 2.28
CA GLY A 86 -16.48 -20.39 1.13
C GLY A 86 -16.34 -19.10 0.32
N ALA A 87 -16.08 -19.23 -0.98
CA ALA A 87 -15.72 -18.13 -1.87
C ALA A 87 -16.79 -17.03 -2.03
N ASP A 88 -18.05 -17.36 -1.81
CA ASP A 88 -19.18 -16.44 -1.98
C ASP A 88 -19.41 -15.51 -0.78
N ALA A 89 -18.75 -15.76 0.35
CA ALA A 89 -18.97 -15.02 1.60
C ALA A 89 -18.66 -13.52 1.45
N VAL A 90 -17.55 -13.16 0.82
CA VAL A 90 -17.17 -11.76 0.61
C VAL A 90 -18.07 -11.07 -0.43
N PRO A 91 -18.32 -11.64 -1.63
CA PRO A 91 -19.27 -11.09 -2.59
C PRO A 91 -20.67 -10.85 -2.01
N GLU A 92 -21.19 -11.77 -1.18
CA GLU A 92 -22.47 -11.60 -0.50
C GLU A 92 -22.46 -10.38 0.44
N MET A 93 -21.41 -10.21 1.23
CA MET A 93 -21.28 -9.06 2.12
C MET A 93 -21.13 -7.74 1.36
N ILE A 94 -20.44 -7.73 0.21
CA ILE A 94 -20.38 -6.55 -0.66
C ILE A 94 -21.78 -6.17 -1.16
N ARG A 95 -22.56 -7.13 -1.65
CA ARG A 95 -23.96 -6.88 -2.07
C ARG A 95 -24.83 -6.34 -0.94
N LYS A 96 -24.68 -6.91 0.27
CA LYS A 96 -25.39 -6.43 1.47
C LYS A 96 -24.96 -5.01 1.85
N ALA A 97 -23.66 -4.72 1.81
CA ALA A 97 -23.13 -3.39 2.07
C ALA A 97 -23.67 -2.37 1.04
N ASP A 98 -23.71 -2.73 -0.24
CA ASP A 98 -24.30 -1.87 -1.29
C ASP A 98 -25.79 -1.60 -1.06
N ALA A 99 -26.57 -2.58 -0.58
CA ALA A 99 -27.96 -2.37 -0.23
C ALA A 99 -28.11 -1.38 0.92
N ILE A 100 -27.34 -1.55 2.00
CA ILE A 100 -27.32 -0.63 3.14
C ILE A 100 -26.91 0.78 2.69
N ARG A 101 -25.88 0.89 1.86
CA ARG A 101 -25.46 2.17 1.31
C ARG A 101 -26.57 2.87 0.54
N ARG A 102 -27.34 2.14 -0.26
CA ARG A 102 -28.49 2.71 -1.00
C ARG A 102 -29.57 3.23 -0.06
N GLU A 103 -29.92 2.48 0.99
CA GLU A 103 -30.88 2.93 2.00
C GLU A 103 -30.41 4.23 2.68
N ILE A 104 -29.11 4.36 2.96
CA ILE A 104 -28.52 5.59 3.53
C ILE A 104 -28.62 6.75 2.53
N LEU A 105 -28.21 6.54 1.29
CA LEU A 105 -28.19 7.58 0.26
C LEU A 105 -29.60 8.09 -0.13
N THR A 106 -30.62 7.22 -0.01
CA THR A 106 -32.03 7.61 -0.24
C THR A 106 -32.68 8.23 0.99
N GLY A 107 -31.97 8.29 2.14
CA GLY A 107 -32.49 8.83 3.38
C GLY A 107 -33.49 7.90 4.08
N THR A 108 -33.64 6.65 3.63
CA THR A 108 -34.52 5.63 4.27
C THR A 108 -34.05 5.30 5.68
N ILE A 109 -32.76 5.32 5.92
CA ILE A 109 -32.14 5.13 7.23
C ILE A 109 -30.93 6.07 7.35
N THR A 110 -30.68 6.59 8.55
CA THR A 110 -29.46 7.37 8.81
C THR A 110 -28.23 6.46 8.87
N PHE A 111 -27.04 7.02 8.64
CA PHE A 111 -25.80 6.25 8.78
C PHE A 111 -25.64 5.68 10.19
N GLU A 112 -25.99 6.47 11.21
CA GLU A 112 -25.91 6.09 12.62
C GLU A 112 -26.83 4.91 12.95
N GLU A 113 -28.08 4.95 12.48
CA GLU A 113 -29.04 3.85 12.67
C GLU A 113 -28.59 2.59 11.93
N ALA A 114 -28.08 2.73 10.70
CA ALA A 114 -27.55 1.64 9.92
C ALA A 114 -26.32 1.01 10.63
N ALA A 115 -25.43 1.81 11.20
CA ALA A 115 -24.29 1.33 11.96
C ALA A 115 -24.75 0.56 13.22
N LYS A 116 -25.71 1.08 13.97
CA LYS A 116 -26.30 0.40 15.14
C LYS A 116 -26.98 -0.90 14.77
N LYS A 117 -27.61 -0.97 13.62
CA LYS A 117 -28.39 -2.15 13.16
C LYS A 117 -27.47 -3.22 12.57
N TYR A 118 -26.55 -2.84 11.70
CA TYR A 118 -25.84 -3.78 10.80
C TYR A 118 -24.36 -3.98 11.12
N SER A 119 -23.68 -3.02 11.79
CA SER A 119 -22.26 -3.10 12.00
C SER A 119 -21.88 -4.21 12.99
N ALA A 120 -20.81 -4.94 12.67
CA ALA A 120 -20.14 -5.88 13.58
C ALA A 120 -18.93 -5.25 14.29
N GLY A 121 -18.68 -3.95 14.10
CA GLY A 121 -17.55 -3.23 14.68
C GLY A 121 -17.76 -2.80 16.13
N PRO A 122 -16.69 -2.51 16.86
CA PRO A 122 -16.76 -2.09 18.26
C PRO A 122 -17.46 -0.74 18.44
N SER A 123 -17.39 0.16 17.45
CA SER A 123 -18.05 1.47 17.47
C SER A 123 -19.56 1.42 17.12
N ARG A 124 -20.11 0.23 16.91
CA ARG A 124 -21.53 0.02 16.55
C ARG A 124 -22.49 0.84 17.43
N ARG A 125 -22.29 0.78 18.75
CA ARG A 125 -23.19 1.45 19.73
C ARG A 125 -23.10 2.97 19.65
N GLN A 126 -21.97 3.51 19.20
CA GLN A 126 -21.73 4.93 18.95
C GLN A 126 -22.06 5.37 17.52
N GLY A 127 -22.95 4.61 16.82
CA GLY A 127 -23.31 4.94 15.43
C GLY A 127 -22.17 4.79 14.43
N GLY A 128 -21.17 3.98 14.77
CA GLY A 128 -19.99 3.74 13.94
C GLY A 128 -18.85 4.74 14.11
N ASP A 129 -18.98 5.78 14.97
CA ASP A 129 -17.95 6.82 15.14
C ASP A 129 -16.62 6.21 15.62
N VAL A 130 -15.54 6.53 14.87
CA VAL A 130 -14.18 6.11 15.19
C VAL A 130 -13.28 7.26 15.62
N GLY A 131 -13.86 8.46 15.78
CA GLY A 131 -13.13 9.66 16.13
C GLY A 131 -12.22 10.19 15.02
N TYR A 132 -11.31 11.09 15.40
CA TYR A 132 -10.34 11.68 14.46
C TYR A 132 -9.12 10.79 14.28
N PHE A 133 -8.73 10.58 13.03
CA PHE A 133 -7.52 9.83 12.67
C PHE A 133 -6.76 10.51 11.53
N PRO A 134 -5.42 10.42 11.51
CA PRO A 134 -4.58 10.90 10.42
C PRO A 134 -4.56 9.89 9.27
N ARG A 135 -3.98 10.29 8.14
CA ARG A 135 -3.78 9.40 6.97
C ARG A 135 -2.96 8.15 7.30
N GLN A 136 -1.94 8.30 8.12
CA GLN A 136 -1.09 7.19 8.61
C GLN A 136 -1.22 7.08 10.11
N GLY A 137 -1.34 5.87 10.64
CA GLY A 137 -1.44 5.66 12.08
C GLY A 137 -2.31 4.48 12.48
N PRO A 138 -3.30 4.67 13.37
CA PRO A 138 -4.00 3.57 14.03
C PRO A 138 -4.99 2.82 13.14
N MET A 139 -5.39 3.42 11.99
CA MET A 139 -6.33 2.79 11.07
C MET A 139 -5.60 1.92 10.04
N ASP A 140 -6.27 0.85 9.59
CA ASP A 140 -5.80 0.04 8.47
C ASP A 140 -5.57 0.90 7.22
N GLU A 141 -4.54 0.56 6.44
CA GLU A 141 -4.14 1.33 5.26
C GLU A 141 -5.25 1.41 4.21
N THR A 142 -5.99 0.31 4.00
CA THR A 142 -7.10 0.31 3.04
C THR A 142 -8.22 1.21 3.52
N PHE A 143 -8.54 1.17 4.82
CA PHE A 143 -9.54 2.04 5.43
C PHE A 143 -9.15 3.51 5.28
N SER A 144 -7.94 3.88 5.69
CA SER A 144 -7.44 5.25 5.61
C SER A 144 -7.41 5.76 4.18
N ARG A 145 -6.93 4.97 3.23
CA ARG A 145 -6.88 5.31 1.81
C ARG A 145 -8.27 5.59 1.23
N GLU A 146 -9.25 4.75 1.53
CA GLU A 146 -10.62 4.96 1.03
C GLU A 146 -11.31 6.15 1.72
N ALA A 147 -11.10 6.33 3.03
CA ALA A 147 -11.65 7.47 3.77
C ALA A 147 -11.10 8.82 3.27
N PHE A 148 -9.80 8.91 2.98
CA PHE A 148 -9.17 10.14 2.51
C PHE A 148 -9.56 10.57 1.09
N LYS A 149 -10.21 9.71 0.32
CA LYS A 149 -10.82 10.06 -0.98
C LYS A 149 -12.15 10.81 -0.86
N LEU A 150 -12.79 10.75 0.32
CA LEU A 150 -14.16 11.23 0.53
C LEU A 150 -14.17 12.69 0.97
N ALA A 151 -15.17 13.46 0.55
CA ALA A 151 -15.50 14.74 1.13
C ALA A 151 -16.33 14.55 2.43
N LYS A 152 -16.48 15.64 3.20
CA LYS A 152 -17.38 15.64 4.37
C LYS A 152 -18.81 15.38 3.92
N GLY A 153 -19.46 14.44 4.56
CA GLY A 153 -20.82 13.97 4.25
C GLY A 153 -20.91 12.86 3.21
N ASP A 154 -19.83 12.57 2.49
CA ASP A 154 -19.83 11.47 1.51
C ASP A 154 -19.95 10.10 2.20
N VAL A 155 -20.54 9.15 1.48
CA VAL A 155 -20.62 7.73 1.86
C VAL A 155 -19.86 6.89 0.83
N SER A 156 -18.84 6.17 1.27
CA SER A 156 -18.00 5.34 0.41
C SER A 156 -18.81 4.26 -0.33
N LYS A 157 -18.27 3.79 -1.45
CA LYS A 157 -18.62 2.45 -1.95
C LYS A 157 -18.13 1.40 -0.94
N PRO A 158 -18.75 0.19 -0.90
CA PRO A 158 -18.20 -0.90 -0.11
C PRO A 158 -16.78 -1.25 -0.55
N PHE A 159 -15.91 -1.48 0.42
CA PHE A 159 -14.54 -1.93 0.19
C PHE A 159 -14.13 -3.00 1.21
N VAL A 160 -13.18 -3.83 0.83
CA VAL A 160 -12.70 -4.96 1.65
C VAL A 160 -11.42 -4.56 2.38
N SER A 161 -11.34 -4.89 3.66
CA SER A 161 -10.13 -4.83 4.48
C SER A 161 -9.92 -6.16 5.19
N PRO A 162 -8.79 -6.36 5.91
CA PRO A 162 -8.60 -7.54 6.74
C PRO A 162 -9.67 -7.75 7.82
N PHE A 163 -10.44 -6.71 8.15
CA PHE A 163 -11.47 -6.73 9.20
C PHE A 163 -12.88 -7.01 8.67
N GLY A 164 -13.07 -7.02 7.35
CA GLY A 164 -14.36 -7.26 6.69
C GLY A 164 -14.66 -6.29 5.56
N VAL A 165 -15.94 -6.20 5.20
CA VAL A 165 -16.46 -5.26 4.21
C VAL A 165 -16.95 -4.00 4.91
N HIS A 166 -16.45 -2.85 4.48
CA HIS A 166 -16.69 -1.55 5.10
C HIS A 166 -17.52 -0.63 4.23
N ILE A 167 -18.33 0.21 4.88
CA ILE A 167 -18.86 1.47 4.37
C ILE A 167 -18.44 2.56 5.34
N VAL A 168 -17.98 3.69 4.84
CA VAL A 168 -17.46 4.82 5.63
C VAL A 168 -18.14 6.11 5.23
N THR A 169 -18.43 6.98 6.18
CA THR A 169 -18.82 8.36 5.97
C THR A 169 -17.89 9.30 6.72
N ILE A 170 -17.55 10.44 6.13
CA ILE A 170 -16.75 11.47 6.79
C ILE A 170 -17.68 12.46 7.50
N THR A 171 -17.59 12.51 8.82
CA THR A 171 -18.43 13.39 9.64
C THR A 171 -17.79 14.74 9.87
N ASP A 172 -16.45 14.80 9.92
CA ASP A 172 -15.72 16.05 10.05
C ASP A 172 -14.30 15.98 9.49
N ILE A 173 -13.71 17.15 9.19
CA ILE A 173 -12.36 17.29 8.65
C ILE A 173 -11.66 18.40 9.42
N GLN A 174 -10.53 18.05 10.03
CA GLN A 174 -9.58 19.01 10.59
C GLN A 174 -8.44 19.20 9.58
N PRO A 175 -8.37 20.34 8.87
CA PRO A 175 -7.30 20.59 7.93
C PRO A 175 -5.92 20.60 8.61
N GLY A 176 -4.95 20.01 7.96
CA GLY A 176 -3.55 20.12 8.34
C GLY A 176 -2.94 21.41 7.83
N ASN A 177 -1.76 21.73 8.34
CA ASN A 177 -1.00 22.94 8.00
C ASN A 177 0.46 22.68 7.67
N ALA A 178 0.88 21.41 7.50
CA ALA A 178 2.24 21.12 7.13
C ALA A 178 2.58 21.71 5.75
N SER A 179 3.68 22.43 5.69
CA SER A 179 4.15 23.06 4.47
C SER A 179 4.82 22.04 3.54
N PHE A 180 4.96 22.43 2.26
CA PHE A 180 5.72 21.64 1.27
C PHE A 180 7.12 21.29 1.79
N GLU A 181 7.83 22.25 2.37
CA GLU A 181 9.20 22.03 2.88
C GLU A 181 9.23 21.02 4.03
N THR A 182 8.21 21.02 4.89
CA THR A 182 8.11 20.07 6.00
C THR A 182 7.94 18.63 5.50
N VAL A 183 7.16 18.42 4.43
CA VAL A 183 6.84 17.10 3.90
C VAL A 183 7.74 16.68 2.73
N ARG A 184 8.61 17.58 2.25
CA ARG A 184 9.50 17.35 1.11
C ARG A 184 10.29 16.04 1.18
N PRO A 185 10.93 15.67 2.31
CA PRO A 185 11.65 14.39 2.38
C PRO A 185 10.75 13.17 2.17
N GLN A 186 9.49 13.24 2.62
CA GLN A 186 8.50 12.20 2.39
C GLN A 186 8.07 12.14 0.92
N LEU A 187 7.88 13.29 0.27
CA LEU A 187 7.56 13.39 -1.16
C LEU A 187 8.69 12.83 -2.03
N GLU A 188 9.94 13.16 -1.72
CA GLU A 188 11.12 12.64 -2.42
C GLU A 188 11.16 11.11 -2.36
N LYS A 189 10.95 10.54 -1.17
CA LYS A 189 10.87 9.09 -0.99
C LYS A 189 9.71 8.47 -1.79
N MET A 190 8.54 9.10 -1.79
CA MET A 190 7.37 8.59 -2.53
C MET A 190 7.60 8.60 -4.04
N LEU A 191 8.13 9.70 -4.60
CA LEU A 191 8.47 9.79 -6.02
C LEU A 191 9.57 8.81 -6.42
N ALA A 192 10.62 8.68 -5.59
CA ALA A 192 11.67 7.71 -5.84
C ALA A 192 11.13 6.28 -5.87
N GLN A 193 10.28 5.91 -4.92
CA GLN A 193 9.63 4.60 -4.90
C GLN A 193 8.70 4.37 -6.10
N GLN A 194 7.98 5.40 -6.52
CA GLN A 194 7.15 5.33 -7.71
C GLN A 194 8.00 5.12 -8.97
N ALA A 195 9.05 5.91 -9.13
CA ALA A 195 9.99 5.79 -10.25
C ALA A 195 10.64 4.39 -10.32
N ILE A 196 11.05 3.83 -9.19
CA ILE A 196 11.59 2.47 -9.12
C ILE A 196 10.56 1.44 -9.57
N ARG A 197 9.30 1.54 -9.10
CA ARG A 197 8.24 0.62 -9.53
C ARG A 197 7.99 0.69 -11.03
N GLU A 198 7.96 1.89 -11.60
CA GLU A 198 7.78 2.10 -13.04
C GLU A 198 8.94 1.53 -13.86
N ILE A 199 10.19 1.75 -13.42
CA ILE A 199 11.39 1.20 -14.04
C ILE A 199 11.32 -0.33 -14.00
N LEU A 200 11.06 -0.92 -12.84
CA LEU A 200 10.96 -2.38 -12.71
C LEU A 200 9.82 -2.97 -13.56
N ALA A 201 8.68 -2.28 -13.63
CA ALA A 201 7.57 -2.70 -14.49
C ALA A 201 7.94 -2.65 -15.98
N SER A 202 8.72 -1.64 -16.41
CA SER A 202 9.24 -1.56 -17.78
C SER A 202 10.23 -2.69 -18.07
N CYS A 203 11.23 -2.86 -17.21
CA CYS A 203 12.22 -3.93 -17.36
C CYS A 203 11.58 -5.33 -17.44
N ARG A 204 10.55 -5.59 -16.63
CA ARG A 204 9.83 -6.89 -16.66
C ARG A 204 9.10 -7.13 -17.98
N ARG A 205 8.58 -6.08 -18.63
CA ARG A 205 7.96 -6.21 -19.94
C ARG A 205 8.97 -6.47 -21.05
N GLU A 206 10.14 -5.86 -20.95
CA GLU A 206 11.19 -5.94 -21.97
C GLU A 206 12.09 -7.18 -21.79
N THR A 207 12.25 -7.66 -20.56
CA THR A 207 13.11 -8.78 -20.20
C THR A 207 12.33 -9.77 -19.34
N PRO A 208 11.69 -10.79 -19.94
CA PRO A 208 10.94 -11.78 -19.18
C PRO A 208 11.88 -12.57 -18.26
N VAL A 209 11.48 -12.62 -16.98
CA VAL A 209 12.21 -13.42 -15.98
C VAL A 209 11.91 -14.89 -16.23
N ARG A 210 12.96 -15.70 -16.41
CA ARG A 210 12.86 -17.16 -16.51
C ARG A 210 13.38 -17.77 -15.22
N PHE A 211 12.58 -18.64 -14.62
CA PHE A 211 12.99 -19.41 -13.45
C PHE A 211 13.51 -20.78 -13.87
N ALA A 212 14.53 -21.27 -13.19
CA ALA A 212 15.01 -22.63 -13.43
C ALA A 212 13.94 -23.65 -12.99
N ALA A 213 13.86 -24.78 -13.66
CA ALA A 213 12.89 -25.83 -13.34
C ALA A 213 13.00 -26.27 -11.87
N GLY A 214 11.85 -26.41 -11.19
CA GLY A 214 11.77 -26.80 -9.79
C GLY A 214 12.09 -25.71 -8.78
N VAL A 215 12.41 -24.48 -9.21
CA VAL A 215 12.64 -23.36 -8.28
C VAL A 215 11.31 -22.73 -7.88
N PRO A 216 10.94 -22.74 -6.60
CA PRO A 216 9.74 -22.04 -6.14
C PRO A 216 9.85 -20.53 -6.37
N HIS A 217 8.83 -19.93 -6.96
CA HIS A 217 8.76 -18.48 -7.18
C HIS A 217 7.32 -18.00 -7.08
N PHE A 218 7.15 -16.68 -6.90
CA PHE A 218 5.82 -16.09 -6.95
C PHE A 218 5.35 -15.97 -8.39
N ASP A 219 4.07 -16.23 -8.61
CA ASP A 219 3.45 -16.07 -9.94
C ASP A 219 3.69 -14.65 -10.47
N PRO A 220 4.43 -14.48 -11.57
CA PRO A 220 4.74 -13.16 -12.13
C PRO A 220 3.51 -12.45 -12.72
N ALA A 221 2.42 -13.17 -12.98
CA ALA A 221 1.17 -12.60 -13.48
C ALA A 221 0.39 -11.86 -12.38
N ILE A 222 0.70 -12.10 -11.10
CA ILE A 222 0.04 -11.42 -9.98
C ILE A 222 0.82 -10.14 -9.65
N PRO A 223 0.20 -8.94 -9.79
CA PRO A 223 0.85 -7.67 -9.49
C PRO A 223 1.33 -7.59 -8.04
N VAL A 224 2.52 -7.00 -7.83
CA VAL A 224 3.03 -6.71 -6.50
C VAL A 224 2.19 -5.56 -5.91
N GLY A 225 1.35 -5.88 -4.94
CA GLY A 225 0.50 -4.87 -4.27
C GLY A 225 -0.98 -5.24 -4.15
N ASP A 226 -1.44 -6.25 -4.84
CA ASP A 226 -2.78 -6.79 -4.59
C ASP A 226 -2.83 -7.57 -3.27
N ALA A 227 -3.83 -7.25 -2.46
CA ALA A 227 -3.99 -7.75 -1.08
C ALA A 227 -4.40 -9.23 -0.97
N GLY A 228 -4.16 -10.03 -2.02
CA GLY A 228 -4.44 -11.47 -2.04
C GLY A 228 -3.22 -12.32 -1.62
N PRO A 229 -3.44 -13.57 -1.18
CA PRO A 229 -2.35 -14.50 -0.93
C PRO A 229 -1.58 -14.76 -2.23
N ARG A 230 -0.27 -14.48 -2.20
CA ARG A 230 0.61 -14.75 -3.35
C ARG A 230 0.72 -16.26 -3.57
N ARG A 231 0.32 -16.72 -4.73
CA ARG A 231 0.51 -18.12 -5.11
C ARG A 231 1.99 -18.38 -5.40
N ILE A 232 2.58 -19.34 -4.70
CA ILE A 232 3.89 -19.88 -5.04
C ILE A 232 3.67 -20.93 -6.13
N VAL A 233 4.39 -20.81 -7.22
CA VAL A 233 4.37 -21.76 -8.34
C VAL A 233 5.76 -22.38 -8.49
N LEU A 234 5.84 -23.59 -9.05
CA LEU A 234 7.10 -24.22 -9.43
C LEU A 234 7.29 -24.02 -10.94
N SER A 235 8.52 -23.70 -11.35
CA SER A 235 8.84 -23.65 -12.78
C SER A 235 8.67 -25.04 -13.38
N GLY A 236 7.75 -25.18 -14.31
CA GLY A 236 7.37 -26.47 -14.92
C GLY A 236 5.86 -26.75 -14.85
N ASP A 237 5.11 -26.04 -14.02
CA ASP A 237 3.64 -26.07 -13.99
C ASP A 237 3.01 -25.15 -15.07
N GLU A 238 3.69 -24.91 -16.18
CA GLU A 238 3.09 -24.18 -17.28
C GLU A 238 1.93 -24.96 -17.88
N ALA A 239 0.76 -24.39 -17.61
CA ALA A 239 -0.43 -24.45 -18.43
C ALA A 239 -0.88 -25.84 -18.93
N ALA A 240 -1.68 -26.51 -18.13
CA ALA A 240 -2.84 -27.15 -18.74
C ALA A 240 -3.79 -26.01 -19.19
N GLU A 241 -3.76 -25.65 -20.47
CA GLU A 241 -4.85 -24.90 -21.10
C GLU A 241 -6.16 -25.59 -20.74
N PRO A 242 -7.19 -24.84 -20.31
CA PRO A 242 -8.52 -25.43 -20.22
C PRO A 242 -8.91 -25.88 -21.63
N ALA A 243 -9.04 -27.20 -21.80
CA ALA A 243 -9.58 -27.79 -23.02
C ALA A 243 -10.87 -27.04 -23.36
N ALA A 244 -10.92 -26.45 -24.55
CA ALA A 244 -12.12 -25.94 -25.13
C ALA A 244 -13.17 -27.04 -25.09
N ALA A 245 -14.25 -26.82 -24.37
CA ALA A 245 -15.44 -27.66 -24.45
C ALA A 245 -16.13 -27.34 -25.78
N ASP A 246 -16.21 -28.34 -26.65
CA ASP A 246 -17.13 -28.37 -27.78
C ASP A 246 -18.59 -28.31 -27.32
#